data_1ce169ea6d9ea6dc1cc91cabf742d6b4
#
_entry.id   1ce169ea6d9ea6dc1cc91cabf742d6b4
#
_cell.length_a   1.000
_cell.length_b   1.000
_cell.length_c   1.000
_cell.angle_alpha   90.00
_cell.angle_beta   90.00
_cell.angle_gamma   90.00
#
_symmetry.space_group_name_H-M   'P 1'
#
loop_
_entity.id
_entity.type
_entity.pdbx_description
1 polymer ?
#
loop_
_entity_poly.entity_id
_entity_poly.type
_entity_poly.pdbx_seq_one_letter_code
_entity_poly.pdbx_strand_id
1 'polypeptide(L)'
;GVFILLSWLPTTFAFAQQNEQQKDTIQKLDEVTVSAQQILGSKFQARNRTGSAYYISPQEIQKMGYTDINRMLKAVPGVNVYEEDGYGLRPNISLRGTKAERSEKITLMEDGILAAPAPYAAPAAYYFPNAARMQAVEVVKGSSQVQYGPFTTGGAINMVSTAIPTKFSAKLSASSGTNSTLKTHINAGDSKKHFGYMVEYLRYQSDGFKHFENKQNAGFKRNDLIAKFKVNTAKTEGANHSFELKVGYADEDSNETYVGLTQSDFARTPFLRYVGSQKDHLTTRHTQWVGTYLLQFSNRLKFTTHFYYNTFFRNWYKLESVKY
;
A
#
# COMPACT_ATOMS: atom_id res chain seq x y z
N GLY A 1 39.79 1.59 -46.49
CA GLY A 1 38.89 1.33 -45.39
C GLY A 1 39.26 0.02 -44.74
N VAL A 2 39.77 0.06 -43.50
CA VAL A 2 40.11 -1.12 -42.69
C VAL A 2 38.98 -1.31 -41.67
N PHE A 3 38.24 -2.41 -41.75
CA PHE A 3 37.28 -2.85 -40.73
C PHE A 3 38.01 -3.63 -39.65
N ILE A 4 38.01 -3.11 -38.39
CA ILE A 4 38.47 -3.83 -37.22
C ILE A 4 37.23 -4.54 -36.61
N LEU A 5 37.20 -5.86 -36.69
CA LEU A 5 36.29 -6.73 -35.98
C LEU A 5 36.78 -6.92 -34.55
N LEU A 6 36.11 -6.32 -33.56
CA LEU A 6 36.32 -6.64 -32.16
C LEU A 6 35.53 -7.92 -31.81
N SER A 7 36.25 -9.02 -31.60
CA SER A 7 35.68 -10.27 -31.10
C SER A 7 35.49 -10.17 -29.58
N TRP A 8 34.24 -10.19 -29.14
CA TRP A 8 33.89 -10.36 -27.73
C TRP A 8 33.96 -11.84 -27.35
N LEU A 9 34.93 -12.17 -26.49
CA LEU A 9 34.99 -13.47 -25.82
C LEU A 9 34.09 -13.43 -24.58
N PRO A 10 33.16 -14.37 -24.37
CA PRO A 10 32.42 -14.47 -23.12
C PRO A 10 33.30 -15.11 -22.05
N THR A 11 33.66 -14.34 -21.03
CA THR A 11 34.26 -14.89 -19.78
C THR A 11 33.17 -15.61 -19.01
N THR A 12 33.19 -16.92 -19.03
CA THR A 12 32.39 -17.78 -18.14
C THR A 12 32.96 -17.73 -16.74
N PHE A 13 32.26 -17.02 -15.84
CA PHE A 13 32.54 -17.13 -14.41
C PHE A 13 31.95 -18.44 -13.88
N ALA A 14 32.81 -19.36 -13.47
CA ALA A 14 32.42 -20.54 -12.72
C ALA A 14 32.02 -20.09 -11.29
N PHE A 15 30.73 -20.15 -10.98
CA PHE A 15 30.26 -19.98 -9.60
C PHE A 15 30.40 -21.32 -8.86
N ALA A 16 31.27 -21.32 -7.84
CA ALA A 16 31.39 -22.41 -6.92
C ALA A 16 30.06 -22.65 -6.17
N GLN A 17 29.67 -23.90 -6.06
CA GLN A 17 28.52 -24.35 -5.26
C GLN A 17 28.67 -23.87 -3.81
N GLN A 18 27.83 -22.90 -3.41
CA GLN A 18 27.68 -22.50 -2.01
C GLN A 18 26.61 -23.39 -1.35
N ASN A 19 26.91 -23.85 -0.18
CA ASN A 19 26.14 -24.74 0.69
C ASN A 19 24.62 -24.51 0.67
N GLU A 20 23.84 -25.52 0.24
CA GLU A 20 22.38 -25.51 0.21
C GLU A 20 21.72 -25.30 1.59
N GLN A 21 22.37 -25.77 2.69
CA GLN A 21 21.83 -25.58 4.04
C GLN A 21 21.76 -24.12 4.51
N GLN A 22 22.68 -23.27 4.06
CA GLN A 22 22.68 -21.84 4.43
C GLN A 22 21.57 -21.03 3.75
N LYS A 23 21.19 -21.45 2.54
CA LYS A 23 20.14 -20.82 1.74
C LYS A 23 18.75 -21.08 2.34
N ASP A 24 18.56 -22.27 2.89
CA ASP A 24 17.29 -22.72 3.47
C ASP A 24 16.93 -21.97 4.77
N THR A 25 17.93 -21.62 5.59
CA THR A 25 17.71 -20.89 6.86
C THR A 25 17.32 -19.42 6.63
N ILE A 26 17.94 -18.75 5.65
CA ILE A 26 17.61 -17.36 5.30
C ILE A 26 16.20 -17.29 4.71
N GLN A 27 15.84 -18.20 3.80
CA GLN A 27 14.51 -18.27 3.22
C GLN A 27 13.43 -18.51 4.29
N LYS A 28 13.66 -19.38 5.25
CA LYS A 28 12.72 -19.63 6.36
C LYS A 28 12.51 -18.42 7.26
N LEU A 29 13.56 -17.64 7.55
CA LEU A 29 13.45 -16.44 8.36
C LEU A 29 12.71 -15.32 7.60
N ASP A 30 12.97 -15.18 6.31
CA ASP A 30 12.27 -14.22 5.45
C ASP A 30 10.78 -14.56 5.32
N GLU A 31 10.45 -15.83 5.14
CA GLU A 31 9.08 -16.34 5.10
C GLU A 31 8.32 -16.04 6.40
N VAL A 32 8.96 -16.20 7.55
CA VAL A 32 8.35 -15.91 8.85
C VAL A 32 8.15 -14.41 9.08
N THR A 33 9.09 -13.57 8.67
CA THR A 33 8.94 -12.10 8.80
C THR A 33 7.81 -11.60 7.91
N VAL A 34 7.74 -12.05 6.67
CA VAL A 34 6.62 -11.75 5.76
C VAL A 34 5.29 -12.26 6.32
N SER A 35 5.28 -13.47 6.91
CA SER A 35 4.10 -14.03 7.56
C SER A 35 3.60 -13.20 8.75
N ALA A 36 4.48 -12.53 9.48
CA ALA A 36 4.10 -11.66 10.60
C ALA A 36 3.39 -10.38 10.17
N GLN A 37 3.63 -9.91 8.96
CA GLN A 37 3.02 -8.70 8.37
C GLN A 37 1.70 -9.00 7.66
N GLN A 38 1.39 -10.26 7.43
CA GLN A 38 0.20 -10.73 6.73
C GLN A 38 -0.83 -11.29 7.71
N ILE A 39 -2.10 -11.06 7.41
CA ILE A 39 -3.22 -11.63 8.18
C ILE A 39 -3.78 -12.91 7.56
N LEU A 40 -3.55 -13.11 6.26
CA LEU A 40 -3.95 -14.29 5.49
C LEU A 40 -2.77 -15.04 4.89
N GLY A 41 -1.79 -14.32 4.36
CA GLY A 41 -0.57 -14.86 3.78
C GLY A 41 -0.70 -15.50 2.39
N SER A 42 -1.83 -16.08 2.05
CA SER A 42 -2.03 -16.71 0.74
C SER A 42 -3.51 -16.95 0.40
N LYS A 43 -3.78 -17.25 -0.88
CA LYS A 43 -5.12 -17.67 -1.33
C LYS A 43 -5.58 -18.96 -0.66
N PHE A 44 -4.68 -19.88 -0.41
CA PHE A 44 -4.99 -21.14 0.27
C PHE A 44 -5.48 -20.88 1.70
N GLN A 45 -4.76 -20.07 2.45
CA GLN A 45 -5.15 -19.69 3.81
C GLN A 45 -6.46 -18.89 3.82
N ALA A 46 -6.66 -17.97 2.87
CA ALA A 46 -7.91 -17.23 2.74
C ALA A 46 -9.12 -18.14 2.51
N ARG A 47 -8.97 -19.20 1.71
CA ARG A 47 -10.04 -20.18 1.42
C ARG A 47 -10.34 -21.12 2.60
N ASN A 48 -9.32 -21.45 3.38
CA ASN A 48 -9.42 -22.43 4.48
C ASN A 48 -9.64 -21.77 5.85
N ARG A 49 -9.74 -20.45 5.90
CA ARG A 49 -10.01 -19.73 7.15
C ARG A 49 -11.48 -19.81 7.52
N THR A 50 -11.76 -19.88 8.81
CA THR A 50 -13.13 -19.68 9.35
C THR A 50 -13.60 -18.25 9.03
N GLY A 51 -14.81 -18.12 8.51
CA GLY A 51 -15.34 -16.85 8.01
C GLY A 51 -15.06 -16.65 6.53
N SER A 52 -15.27 -15.43 6.05
CA SER A 52 -15.06 -15.08 4.64
C SER A 52 -13.81 -14.20 4.50
N ALA A 53 -12.89 -14.65 3.69
CA ALA A 53 -11.66 -13.90 3.41
C ALA A 53 -11.33 -13.92 1.92
N TYR A 54 -10.56 -12.93 1.47
CA TYR A 54 -10.08 -12.84 0.09
C TYR A 54 -8.64 -12.32 0.09
N TYR A 55 -7.81 -12.90 -0.76
CA TYR A 55 -6.41 -12.54 -0.93
C TYR A 55 -6.16 -12.15 -2.38
N ILE A 56 -5.82 -10.87 -2.61
CA ILE A 56 -5.34 -10.39 -3.91
C ILE A 56 -3.83 -10.58 -3.92
N SER A 57 -3.37 -11.49 -4.76
CA SER A 57 -1.95 -11.85 -4.83
C SER A 57 -1.12 -10.83 -5.59
N PRO A 58 0.23 -10.86 -5.43
CA PRO A 58 1.14 -10.01 -6.20
C PRO A 58 0.94 -10.14 -7.72
N GLN A 59 0.71 -11.37 -8.19
CA GLN A 59 0.47 -11.65 -9.61
C GLN A 59 -0.83 -11.01 -10.12
N GLU A 60 -1.89 -11.01 -9.28
CA GLU A 60 -3.15 -10.36 -9.65
C GLU A 60 -3.00 -8.84 -9.67
N ILE A 61 -2.32 -8.25 -8.68
CA ILE A 61 -2.06 -6.80 -8.65
C ILE A 61 -1.27 -6.39 -9.90
N GLN A 62 -0.22 -7.14 -10.24
CA GLN A 62 0.59 -6.88 -11.42
C GLN A 62 -0.23 -7.03 -12.72
N LYS A 63 -1.06 -8.07 -12.82
CA LYS A 63 -1.94 -8.29 -13.97
C LYS A 63 -3.01 -7.22 -14.12
N MET A 64 -3.60 -6.76 -13.02
CA MET A 64 -4.59 -5.69 -13.01
C MET A 64 -3.98 -4.35 -13.41
N GLY A 65 -2.74 -4.07 -12.99
CA GLY A 65 -2.03 -2.82 -13.27
C GLY A 65 -2.68 -1.57 -12.68
N TYR A 66 -3.67 -1.73 -11.80
CA TYR A 66 -4.40 -0.60 -11.20
C TYR A 66 -3.57 0.12 -10.14
N THR A 67 -3.66 1.44 -10.16
CA THR A 67 -3.16 2.30 -9.07
C THR A 67 -4.27 2.58 -8.05
N ASP A 68 -5.51 2.59 -8.52
CA ASP A 68 -6.71 2.84 -7.74
C ASP A 68 -7.17 1.58 -7.00
N ILE A 69 -7.18 1.66 -5.68
CA ILE A 69 -7.62 0.57 -4.81
C ILE A 69 -9.11 0.21 -5.03
N ASN A 70 -9.95 1.18 -5.38
CA ASN A 70 -11.36 0.92 -5.65
C ASN A 70 -11.52 -0.11 -6.77
N ARG A 71 -10.72 0.01 -7.83
CA ARG A 71 -10.74 -0.93 -8.97
C ARG A 71 -10.24 -2.31 -8.59
N MET A 72 -9.20 -2.40 -7.75
CA MET A 72 -8.72 -3.69 -7.24
C MET A 72 -9.77 -4.39 -6.40
N LEU A 73 -10.45 -3.66 -5.52
CA LEU A 73 -11.43 -4.20 -4.60
C LEU A 73 -12.76 -4.60 -5.27
N LYS A 74 -13.09 -4.06 -6.44
CA LYS A 74 -14.25 -4.51 -7.25
C LYS A 74 -14.18 -6.00 -7.60
N ALA A 75 -12.98 -6.58 -7.64
CA ALA A 75 -12.79 -8.02 -7.86
C ALA A 75 -13.12 -8.89 -6.63
N VAL A 76 -13.33 -8.29 -5.47
CA VAL A 76 -13.55 -9.02 -4.20
C VAL A 76 -15.05 -9.16 -3.92
N PRO A 77 -15.60 -10.38 -3.90
CA PRO A 77 -17.01 -10.59 -3.63
C PRO A 77 -17.46 -10.00 -2.28
N GLY A 78 -18.59 -9.29 -2.27
CA GLY A 78 -19.15 -8.66 -1.08
C GLY A 78 -18.42 -7.41 -0.61
N VAL A 79 -17.55 -6.85 -1.43
CA VAL A 79 -17.00 -5.51 -1.29
C VAL A 79 -17.78 -4.57 -2.21
N ASN A 80 -18.22 -3.45 -1.66
CA ASN A 80 -18.78 -2.35 -2.42
C ASN A 80 -17.95 -1.09 -2.21
N VAL A 81 -17.70 -0.35 -3.28
CA VAL A 81 -16.89 0.86 -3.27
C VAL A 81 -17.69 2.01 -3.88
N TYR A 82 -17.56 3.17 -3.26
CA TYR A 82 -18.09 4.43 -3.77
C TYR A 82 -16.92 5.35 -4.12
N GLU A 83 -16.80 5.68 -5.41
CA GLU A 83 -15.69 6.50 -5.91
C GLU A 83 -16.02 7.99 -5.71
N GLU A 84 -15.09 8.75 -5.14
CA GLU A 84 -15.24 10.18 -4.85
C GLU A 84 -14.28 11.03 -5.68
N ASP A 85 -13.00 10.68 -5.68
CA ASP A 85 -11.94 11.46 -6.33
C ASP A 85 -11.59 10.97 -7.76
N GLY A 86 -11.92 9.74 -8.09
CA GLY A 86 -11.62 9.11 -9.38
C GLY A 86 -10.18 8.60 -9.53
N TYR A 87 -9.35 8.74 -8.50
CA TYR A 87 -7.95 8.30 -8.48
C TYR A 87 -7.65 7.31 -7.35
N GLY A 88 -8.63 7.06 -6.46
CA GLY A 88 -8.50 6.15 -5.33
C GLY A 88 -7.69 6.72 -4.15
N LEU A 89 -7.63 8.04 -4.03
CA LEU A 89 -6.92 8.71 -2.93
C LEU A 89 -7.68 8.57 -1.62
N ARG A 90 -9.04 8.61 -1.69
CA ARG A 90 -9.96 8.54 -0.54
C ARG A 90 -11.08 7.53 -0.82
N PRO A 91 -10.78 6.24 -0.77
CA PRO A 91 -11.76 5.21 -1.09
C PRO A 91 -12.83 5.12 -0.01
N ASN A 92 -14.09 5.08 -0.43
CA ASN A 92 -15.23 4.76 0.42
C ASN A 92 -15.57 3.29 0.23
N ILE A 93 -15.22 2.46 1.20
CA ILE A 93 -15.31 1.01 1.11
C ILE A 93 -16.31 0.49 2.12
N SER A 94 -17.19 -0.40 1.68
CA SER A 94 -18.03 -1.19 2.56
C SER A 94 -17.87 -2.68 2.31
N LEU A 95 -18.06 -3.45 3.35
CA LEU A 95 -18.03 -4.89 3.31
C LEU A 95 -19.40 -5.41 3.79
N ARG A 96 -20.00 -6.35 3.06
CA ARG A 96 -21.28 -6.97 3.41
C ARG A 96 -22.43 -5.98 3.61
N GLY A 97 -22.51 -4.93 2.79
CA GLY A 97 -23.61 -3.96 2.82
C GLY A 97 -23.56 -2.96 3.98
N THR A 98 -22.44 -2.84 4.70
CA THR A 98 -22.27 -1.77 5.68
C THR A 98 -22.15 -0.41 4.99
N LYS A 99 -22.27 0.69 5.74
CA LYS A 99 -22.12 2.05 5.21
C LYS A 99 -20.69 2.26 4.67
N ALA A 100 -20.59 2.75 3.43
CA ALA A 100 -19.31 2.92 2.76
C ALA A 100 -18.60 4.24 3.10
N GLU A 101 -19.35 5.25 3.54
CA GLU A 101 -18.85 6.62 3.77
C GLU A 101 -17.58 6.62 4.62
N ARG A 102 -16.50 7.18 4.06
CA ARG A 102 -15.17 7.28 4.68
C ARG A 102 -14.61 5.96 5.18
N SER A 103 -15.12 4.83 4.67
CA SER A 103 -14.73 3.48 5.12
C SER A 103 -14.87 3.27 6.64
N GLU A 104 -15.85 3.94 7.27
CA GLU A 104 -15.97 4.02 8.73
C GLU A 104 -16.24 2.69 9.45
N LYS A 105 -16.70 1.67 8.72
CA LYS A 105 -17.04 0.35 9.27
C LYS A 105 -16.01 -0.72 8.97
N ILE A 106 -14.82 -0.33 8.52
CA ILE A 106 -13.72 -1.25 8.26
C ILE A 106 -12.46 -0.83 9.04
N THR A 107 -11.68 -1.82 9.46
CA THR A 107 -10.31 -1.58 9.94
C THR A 107 -9.36 -1.57 8.76
N LEU A 108 -8.56 -0.52 8.63
CA LEU A 108 -7.51 -0.40 7.64
C LEU A 108 -6.15 -0.62 8.29
N MET A 109 -5.39 -1.54 7.72
CA MET A 109 -4.04 -1.88 8.18
C MET A 109 -3.03 -1.80 7.02
N GLU A 110 -1.79 -1.59 7.38
CA GLU A 110 -0.63 -1.79 6.52
C GLU A 110 0.36 -2.68 7.26
N ASP A 111 0.73 -3.82 6.65
CA ASP A 111 1.61 -4.83 7.26
C ASP A 111 1.12 -5.32 8.64
N GLY A 112 -0.19 -5.48 8.80
CA GLY A 112 -0.82 -5.93 10.03
C GLY A 112 -0.95 -4.86 11.13
N ILE A 113 -0.49 -3.64 10.88
CA ILE A 113 -0.52 -2.50 11.81
C ILE A 113 -1.58 -1.49 11.36
N LEU A 114 -2.30 -0.90 12.30
CA LEU A 114 -3.28 0.15 12.01
C LEU A 114 -2.64 1.31 11.23
N ALA A 115 -3.16 1.61 10.05
CA ALA A 115 -2.51 2.49 9.09
C ALA A 115 -2.72 3.97 9.38
N ALA A 116 -3.83 4.35 10.02
CA ALA A 116 -4.23 5.74 10.20
C ALA A 116 -4.48 6.08 11.67
N PRO A 117 -4.35 7.36 12.07
CA PRO A 117 -4.59 7.79 13.46
C PRO A 117 -6.05 7.61 13.91
N ALA A 118 -7.00 7.54 12.97
CA ALA A 118 -8.42 7.27 13.23
C ALA A 118 -8.93 6.08 12.40
N PRO A 119 -8.29 4.89 12.51
CA PRO A 119 -8.56 3.76 11.63
C PRO A 119 -9.96 3.15 11.80
N TYR A 120 -10.65 3.47 12.89
CA TYR A 120 -11.97 2.95 13.21
C TYR A 120 -13.11 3.93 12.92
N ALA A 121 -12.79 5.23 12.77
CA ALA A 121 -13.80 6.27 12.63
C ALA A 121 -14.01 6.68 11.17
N ALA A 122 -12.96 7.01 10.47
CA ALA A 122 -13.02 7.46 9.08
C ALA A 122 -11.63 7.30 8.41
N PRO A 123 -11.12 6.08 8.23
CA PRO A 123 -9.75 5.87 7.75
C PRO A 123 -9.49 6.57 6.42
N ALA A 124 -10.45 6.57 5.49
CA ALA A 124 -10.28 7.21 4.19
C ALA A 124 -10.25 8.75 4.23
N ALA A 125 -10.72 9.38 5.29
CA ALA A 125 -10.61 10.83 5.49
C ALA A 125 -9.24 11.28 6.02
N TYR A 126 -8.40 10.31 6.36
CA TYR A 126 -7.05 10.52 6.86
C TYR A 126 -6.03 9.90 5.91
N TYR A 127 -5.20 9.01 6.39
CA TYR A 127 -4.21 8.33 5.57
C TYR A 127 -4.76 7.03 5.00
N PHE A 128 -4.66 6.89 3.67
CA PHE A 128 -4.88 5.62 2.98
C PHE A 128 -3.59 5.23 2.25
N PRO A 129 -3.01 4.04 2.54
CA PRO A 129 -1.79 3.58 1.89
C PRO A 129 -1.94 3.53 0.37
N ASN A 130 -0.91 3.94 -0.37
CA ASN A 130 -0.99 3.96 -1.83
C ASN A 130 -0.96 2.52 -2.39
N ALA A 131 -2.04 2.12 -3.05
CA ALA A 131 -2.19 0.78 -3.60
C ALA A 131 -1.12 0.42 -4.64
N ALA A 132 -0.54 1.41 -5.33
CA ALA A 132 0.47 1.18 -6.36
C ALA A 132 1.80 0.61 -5.83
N ARG A 133 2.09 0.74 -4.52
CA ARG A 133 3.29 0.17 -3.87
C ARG A 133 3.00 -1.11 -3.10
N MET A 134 1.77 -1.61 -3.13
CA MET A 134 1.40 -2.82 -2.41
C MET A 134 1.68 -4.07 -3.23
N GLN A 135 2.18 -5.10 -2.56
CA GLN A 135 2.40 -6.40 -3.18
C GLN A 135 1.21 -7.35 -2.99
N ALA A 136 0.39 -7.16 -1.96
CA ALA A 136 -0.83 -7.94 -1.75
C ALA A 136 -1.89 -7.10 -1.03
N VAL A 137 -3.16 -7.50 -1.17
CA VAL A 137 -4.28 -6.94 -0.39
C VAL A 137 -5.07 -8.10 0.20
N GLU A 138 -5.29 -8.04 1.50
CA GLU A 138 -5.97 -9.04 2.28
C GLU A 138 -7.27 -8.47 2.83
N VAL A 139 -8.38 -9.15 2.58
CA VAL A 139 -9.71 -8.72 3.01
C VAL A 139 -10.33 -9.80 3.88
N VAL A 140 -10.68 -9.44 5.10
CA VAL A 140 -11.35 -10.34 6.05
C VAL A 140 -12.74 -9.78 6.37
N LYS A 141 -13.75 -10.63 6.25
CA LYS A 141 -15.17 -10.27 6.42
C LYS A 141 -15.84 -11.23 7.41
N GLY A 142 -16.75 -10.71 8.24
CA GLY A 142 -17.48 -11.53 9.21
C GLY A 142 -16.79 -11.56 10.58
N SER A 143 -17.16 -12.52 11.43
CA SER A 143 -16.75 -12.58 12.84
C SER A 143 -15.24 -12.69 13.07
N SER A 144 -14.52 -13.24 12.11
CA SER A 144 -13.05 -13.43 12.24
C SER A 144 -12.25 -12.14 12.21
N GLN A 145 -12.84 -11.01 11.88
CA GLN A 145 -12.17 -9.71 11.91
C GLN A 145 -12.07 -9.08 13.31
N VAL A 146 -12.82 -9.55 14.30
CA VAL A 146 -12.89 -8.96 15.65
C VAL A 146 -11.52 -8.81 16.33
N GLN A 147 -10.58 -9.67 15.98
CA GLN A 147 -9.20 -9.62 16.49
C GLN A 147 -8.39 -8.40 15.99
N TYR A 148 -8.86 -7.69 14.96
CA TYR A 148 -8.14 -6.55 14.36
C TYR A 148 -8.63 -5.20 14.89
N GLY A 149 -9.47 -5.17 15.89
CA GLY A 149 -9.85 -3.97 16.62
C GLY A 149 -11.35 -3.71 16.68
N PRO A 150 -11.76 -2.70 17.46
CA PRO A 150 -13.15 -2.29 17.59
C PRO A 150 -13.67 -1.63 16.29
N PHE A 151 -14.98 -1.50 16.16
CA PHE A 151 -15.67 -0.89 14.99
C PHE A 151 -15.46 -1.59 13.65
N THR A 152 -14.97 -2.83 13.65
CA THR A 152 -14.73 -3.63 12.45
C THR A 152 -15.98 -4.39 11.99
N THR A 153 -17.17 -3.82 12.15
CA THR A 153 -18.43 -4.52 11.84
C THR A 153 -18.53 -4.94 10.36
N GLY A 154 -17.94 -4.19 9.45
CA GLY A 154 -17.83 -4.53 8.04
C GLY A 154 -16.75 -5.57 7.77
N GLY A 155 -15.58 -5.39 8.34
CA GLY A 155 -14.42 -6.22 8.10
C GLY A 155 -13.09 -5.50 8.31
N ALA A 156 -12.01 -6.14 7.90
CA ALA A 156 -10.66 -5.59 7.95
C ALA A 156 -9.97 -5.74 6.58
N ILE A 157 -9.22 -4.73 6.20
CA ILE A 157 -8.37 -4.71 5.01
C ILE A 157 -6.93 -4.49 5.45
N ASN A 158 -6.05 -5.41 5.06
CA ASN A 158 -4.61 -5.28 5.25
C ASN A 158 -3.91 -5.11 3.91
N MET A 159 -3.17 -4.04 3.76
CA MET A 159 -2.35 -3.74 2.60
C MET A 159 -0.91 -4.15 2.89
N VAL A 160 -0.40 -5.12 2.13
CA VAL A 160 0.94 -5.67 2.36
C VAL A 160 1.93 -4.93 1.48
N SER A 161 2.84 -4.20 2.11
CA SER A 161 3.88 -3.42 1.42
C SER A 161 5.02 -4.32 0.90
N THR A 162 5.82 -3.79 -0.02
CA THR A 162 6.95 -4.50 -0.63
C THR A 162 7.88 -5.08 0.45
N ALA A 163 8.14 -6.38 0.38
CA ALA A 163 9.07 -7.06 1.29
C ALA A 163 10.53 -6.79 0.91
N ILE A 164 11.44 -6.95 1.87
CA ILE A 164 12.89 -6.97 1.60
C ILE A 164 13.18 -8.18 0.71
N PRO A 165 13.78 -8.01 -0.48
CA PRO A 165 14.02 -9.12 -1.39
C PRO A 165 15.15 -10.02 -0.88
N THR A 166 15.05 -11.31 -1.18
CA THR A 166 16.06 -12.32 -0.78
C THR A 166 17.37 -12.26 -1.57
N LYS A 167 17.34 -11.57 -2.73
CA LYS A 167 18.48 -11.30 -3.59
C LYS A 167 18.38 -9.86 -4.08
N PHE A 168 19.49 -9.28 -4.50
CA PHE A 168 19.45 -7.96 -5.10
C PHE A 168 18.38 -7.88 -6.18
N SER A 169 17.49 -6.93 -5.99
CA SER A 169 16.40 -6.63 -6.92
C SER A 169 16.24 -5.12 -6.99
N ALA A 170 16.14 -4.62 -8.20
CA ALA A 170 15.81 -3.23 -8.45
C ALA A 170 14.72 -3.16 -9.52
N LYS A 171 13.71 -2.32 -9.30
CA LYS A 171 12.60 -2.10 -10.21
C LYS A 171 12.37 -0.62 -10.39
N LEU A 172 12.28 -0.19 -11.64
CA LEU A 172 11.84 1.14 -12.03
C LEU A 172 10.61 0.98 -12.93
N SER A 173 9.54 1.68 -12.61
CA SER A 173 8.41 1.83 -13.52
C SER A 173 7.96 3.27 -13.60
N ALA A 174 7.66 3.72 -14.81
CA ALA A 174 7.09 5.03 -15.08
C ALA A 174 5.90 4.87 -16.01
N SER A 175 4.85 5.63 -15.76
CA SER A 175 3.69 5.68 -16.65
C SER A 175 3.16 7.09 -16.73
N SER A 176 2.68 7.47 -17.91
CA SER A 176 2.01 8.75 -18.16
C SER A 176 0.63 8.51 -18.73
N GLY A 177 -0.27 9.48 -18.56
CA GLY A 177 -1.64 9.38 -19.01
C GLY A 177 -2.28 10.75 -19.23
N THR A 178 -3.57 10.74 -19.49
CA THR A 178 -4.39 11.97 -19.62
C THR A 178 -4.30 12.86 -18.39
N ASN A 179 -4.62 14.13 -18.53
CA ASN A 179 -4.60 15.13 -17.46
C ASN A 179 -3.22 15.24 -16.80
N SER A 180 -2.15 15.22 -17.57
CA SER A 180 -0.75 15.29 -17.08
C SER A 180 -0.47 14.23 -15.99
N THR A 181 -1.19 13.10 -16.03
CA THR A 181 -0.98 12.04 -15.04
C THR A 181 0.41 11.45 -15.22
N LEU A 182 1.18 11.41 -14.14
CA LEU A 182 2.50 10.80 -14.07
C LEU A 182 2.59 9.94 -12.81
N LYS A 183 3.04 8.71 -12.99
CA LYS A 183 3.38 7.81 -11.89
C LYS A 183 4.80 7.28 -12.09
N THR A 184 5.63 7.46 -11.09
CA THR A 184 7.00 6.90 -11.03
C THR A 184 7.13 6.07 -9.78
N HIS A 185 7.56 4.82 -9.92
CA HIS A 185 7.75 3.88 -8.83
C HIS A 185 9.11 3.23 -8.94
N ILE A 186 9.92 3.37 -7.92
CA ILE A 186 11.29 2.86 -7.83
C ILE A 186 11.38 2.06 -6.53
N ASN A 187 11.88 0.84 -6.60
CA ASN A 187 12.33 0.12 -5.42
C ASN A 187 13.62 -0.62 -5.69
N ALA A 188 14.44 -0.77 -4.66
CA ALA A 188 15.67 -1.54 -4.69
C ALA A 188 15.97 -2.12 -3.32
N GLY A 189 16.52 -3.32 -3.28
CA GLY A 189 16.87 -3.99 -2.04
C GLY A 189 17.71 -5.23 -2.24
N ASP A 190 18.21 -5.77 -1.13
CA ASP A 190 18.99 -7.00 -1.09
C ASP A 190 18.93 -7.61 0.32
N SER A 191 19.19 -8.89 0.42
CA SER A 191 19.40 -9.61 1.70
C SER A 191 20.70 -10.38 1.68
N LYS A 192 21.42 -10.31 2.80
CA LYS A 192 22.59 -11.12 3.12
C LYS A 192 22.29 -11.98 4.36
N LYS A 193 23.22 -12.82 4.74
CA LYS A 193 23.06 -13.75 5.85
C LYS A 193 22.54 -13.11 7.15
N HIS A 194 22.99 -11.90 7.48
CA HIS A 194 22.71 -11.27 8.77
C HIS A 194 21.95 -9.95 8.66
N PHE A 195 21.81 -9.40 7.47
CA PHE A 195 21.08 -8.16 7.25
C PHE A 195 20.37 -8.13 5.90
N GLY A 196 19.33 -7.32 5.81
CA GLY A 196 18.65 -7.01 4.56
C GLY A 196 18.17 -5.57 4.57
N TYR A 197 17.95 -5.03 3.39
CA TYR A 197 17.42 -3.68 3.22
C TYR A 197 16.53 -3.57 1.99
N MET A 198 15.63 -2.60 2.02
CA MET A 198 14.82 -2.21 0.87
C MET A 198 14.49 -0.72 0.99
N VAL A 199 14.58 -0.01 -0.13
CA VAL A 199 14.11 1.37 -0.26
C VAL A 199 13.13 1.43 -1.42
N GLU A 200 12.01 2.12 -1.23
CA GLU A 200 10.94 2.27 -2.19
C GLU A 200 10.46 3.71 -2.23
N TYR A 201 10.32 4.27 -3.43
CA TYR A 201 9.77 5.61 -3.65
C TYR A 201 8.69 5.54 -4.73
N LEU A 202 7.56 6.16 -4.44
CA LEU A 202 6.46 6.32 -5.37
C LEU A 202 6.06 7.79 -5.44
N ARG A 203 6.03 8.33 -6.66
CA ARG A 203 5.39 9.61 -6.97
C ARG A 203 4.17 9.37 -7.85
N TYR A 204 3.06 9.99 -7.50
CA TYR A 204 1.83 9.95 -8.27
C TYR A 204 1.22 11.34 -8.31
N GLN A 205 0.98 11.87 -9.52
CA GLN A 205 0.41 13.19 -9.74
C GLN A 205 -0.52 13.19 -10.94
N SER A 206 -1.46 14.13 -10.94
CA SER A 206 -2.33 14.42 -12.08
C SER A 206 -2.87 15.84 -11.93
N ASP A 207 -3.16 16.52 -13.05
CA ASP A 207 -3.89 17.79 -13.06
C ASP A 207 -5.40 17.59 -12.78
N GLY A 208 -5.84 16.31 -12.75
CA GLY A 208 -7.23 15.97 -12.53
C GLY A 208 -8.09 16.14 -13.77
N PHE A 209 -9.28 15.54 -13.74
CA PHE A 209 -10.27 15.66 -14.82
C PHE A 209 -11.32 16.75 -14.57
N LYS A 210 -11.35 17.29 -13.35
CA LYS A 210 -12.22 18.40 -12.96
C LYS A 210 -11.49 19.73 -13.22
N HIS A 211 -12.20 20.76 -13.59
CA HIS A 211 -11.63 22.10 -13.85
C HIS A 211 -12.56 23.18 -13.36
N PHE A 212 -12.00 24.37 -13.17
CA PHE A 212 -12.72 25.58 -12.82
C PHE A 212 -12.80 26.53 -14.02
N GLU A 213 -13.74 27.48 -14.02
CA GLU A 213 -13.88 28.49 -15.08
C GLU A 213 -12.60 29.29 -15.29
N ASN A 214 -11.84 29.57 -14.23
CA ASN A 214 -10.54 30.24 -14.28
C ASN A 214 -9.39 29.35 -14.80
N LYS A 215 -9.69 28.15 -15.33
CA LYS A 215 -8.74 27.14 -15.82
C LYS A 215 -7.80 26.53 -14.78
N GLN A 216 -8.00 26.82 -13.49
CA GLN A 216 -7.31 26.11 -12.43
C GLN A 216 -7.69 24.61 -12.48
N ASN A 217 -6.72 23.73 -12.23
CA ASN A 217 -6.98 22.30 -12.17
C ASN A 217 -7.38 21.84 -10.76
N ALA A 218 -8.07 20.71 -10.67
CA ALA A 218 -8.43 20.04 -9.43
C ALA A 218 -7.54 18.80 -9.23
N GLY A 219 -6.24 18.96 -9.47
CA GLY A 219 -5.27 17.89 -9.44
C GLY A 219 -4.64 17.66 -8.07
N PHE A 220 -3.69 16.75 -8.06
CA PHE A 220 -2.96 16.35 -6.86
C PHE A 220 -1.53 15.97 -7.16
N LYS A 221 -0.70 16.01 -6.11
CA LYS A 221 0.65 15.46 -6.07
C LYS A 221 0.80 14.65 -4.79
N ARG A 222 1.30 13.43 -4.91
CA ARG A 222 1.52 12.53 -3.78
C ARG A 222 2.89 11.88 -3.90
N ASN A 223 3.64 11.89 -2.79
CA ASN A 223 4.88 11.15 -2.65
C ASN A 223 4.73 10.11 -1.54
N ASP A 224 5.44 9.00 -1.68
CA ASP A 224 5.46 7.93 -0.70
C ASP A 224 6.85 7.30 -0.68
N LEU A 225 7.51 7.32 0.46
CA LEU A 225 8.86 6.80 0.68
C LEU A 225 8.83 5.76 1.79
N ILE A 226 9.36 4.57 1.51
CA ILE A 226 9.51 3.49 2.49
C ILE A 226 10.95 3.02 2.50
N ALA A 227 11.49 2.83 3.69
CA ALA A 227 12.75 2.14 3.90
C ALA A 227 12.54 1.00 4.92
N LYS A 228 13.08 -0.16 4.62
CA LYS A 228 13.07 -1.33 5.51
C LYS A 228 14.49 -1.81 5.74
N PHE A 229 14.82 -2.12 6.99
CA PHE A 229 16.11 -2.69 7.39
C PHE A 229 15.83 -3.90 8.28
N LYS A 230 16.55 -5.00 8.04
CA LYS A 230 16.44 -6.22 8.81
C LYS A 230 17.81 -6.66 9.26
N VAL A 231 17.90 -7.12 10.51
CA VAL A 231 19.06 -7.82 11.07
C VAL A 231 18.60 -9.13 11.70
N ASN A 232 19.42 -10.19 11.58
CA ASN A 232 19.09 -11.50 12.12
C ASN A 232 20.33 -12.28 12.53
N THR A 233 20.16 -13.23 13.43
CA THR A 233 21.25 -14.08 13.92
C THR A 233 21.63 -15.19 12.92
N ALA A 234 20.69 -15.67 12.10
CA ALA A 234 20.86 -16.75 11.11
C ALA A 234 21.58 -17.98 11.66
N LYS A 235 21.19 -18.45 12.85
CA LYS A 235 21.75 -19.65 13.47
C LYS A 235 21.13 -20.92 12.86
N THR A 236 21.93 -21.97 12.72
CA THR A 236 21.45 -23.29 12.30
C THR A 236 20.83 -24.08 13.45
N GLU A 237 21.30 -23.80 14.67
CA GLU A 237 20.83 -24.46 15.91
C GLU A 237 20.49 -23.39 16.96
N GLY A 238 19.51 -23.67 17.79
CA GLY A 238 19.06 -22.78 18.85
C GLY A 238 18.10 -21.72 18.40
N ALA A 239 17.89 -20.71 19.24
CA ALA A 239 16.94 -19.63 18.98
C ALA A 239 17.46 -18.65 17.91
N ASN A 240 16.62 -18.34 16.93
CA ASN A 240 16.87 -17.30 15.94
C ASN A 240 16.15 -16.02 16.30
N HIS A 241 16.87 -14.91 16.21
CA HIS A 241 16.37 -13.57 16.42
C HIS A 241 16.38 -12.81 15.12
N SER A 242 15.31 -12.08 14.83
CA SER A 242 15.24 -11.15 13.71
C SER A 242 14.57 -9.86 14.18
N PHE A 243 15.12 -8.75 13.76
CA PHE A 243 14.50 -7.42 13.95
C PHE A 243 14.42 -6.72 12.61
N GLU A 244 13.22 -6.29 12.23
CA GLU A 244 12.97 -5.45 11.07
C GLU A 244 12.46 -4.09 11.50
N LEU A 245 13.08 -3.03 10.98
CA LEU A 245 12.63 -1.64 11.12
C LEU A 245 12.10 -1.18 9.77
N LYS A 246 10.85 -0.73 9.74
CA LYS A 246 10.22 -0.03 8.63
C LYS A 246 10.06 1.43 9.00
N VAL A 247 10.50 2.32 8.11
CA VAL A 247 10.28 3.76 8.20
C VAL A 247 9.53 4.19 6.95
N GLY A 248 8.42 4.91 7.13
CA GLY A 248 7.59 5.40 6.05
C GLY A 248 7.35 6.91 6.17
N TYR A 249 7.33 7.58 5.03
CA TYR A 249 6.90 8.97 4.90
C TYR A 249 6.01 9.12 3.67
N ALA A 250 4.86 9.75 3.84
CA ALA A 250 3.98 10.08 2.72
C ALA A 250 3.47 11.52 2.86
N ASP A 251 3.40 12.22 1.75
CA ASP A 251 2.75 13.53 1.66
C ASP A 251 1.75 13.56 0.50
N GLU A 252 0.78 14.45 0.62
CA GLU A 252 -0.17 14.75 -0.43
C GLU A 252 -0.49 16.24 -0.42
N ASP A 253 -0.54 16.82 -1.61
CA ASP A 253 -1.00 18.17 -1.92
C ASP A 253 -2.07 18.04 -3.02
N SER A 254 -3.31 18.46 -2.72
CA SER A 254 -4.46 18.18 -3.57
C SER A 254 -5.44 19.37 -3.61
N ASN A 255 -5.85 19.78 -4.81
CA ASN A 255 -6.91 20.75 -5.04
C ASN A 255 -8.28 20.08 -5.11
N GLU A 256 -8.57 19.21 -4.15
CA GLU A 256 -9.81 18.44 -4.15
C GLU A 256 -11.02 19.28 -3.77
N THR A 257 -12.05 19.23 -4.61
CA THR A 257 -13.34 19.90 -4.37
C THR A 257 -14.28 18.99 -3.59
N TYR A 258 -14.90 19.52 -2.54
CA TYR A 258 -15.83 18.77 -1.69
C TYR A 258 -17.28 18.91 -2.13
N VAL A 259 -17.71 20.13 -2.50
CA VAL A 259 -19.08 20.38 -2.96
C VAL A 259 -19.30 19.82 -4.36
N GLY A 260 -20.35 18.99 -4.49
CA GLY A 260 -20.79 18.45 -5.78
C GLY A 260 -21.49 19.48 -6.65
N LEU A 261 -21.97 19.04 -7.80
CA LEU A 261 -22.79 19.84 -8.73
C LEU A 261 -24.28 19.57 -8.50
N THR A 262 -25.12 20.54 -8.86
CA THR A 262 -26.56 20.28 -9.00
C THR A 262 -26.79 19.28 -10.14
N GLN A 263 -27.96 18.61 -10.14
CA GLN A 263 -28.31 17.64 -11.19
C GLN A 263 -28.32 18.32 -12.59
N SER A 264 -28.80 19.56 -12.68
CA SER A 264 -28.83 20.30 -13.95
C SER A 264 -27.43 20.69 -14.43
N ASP A 265 -26.55 21.11 -13.53
CA ASP A 265 -25.18 21.48 -13.90
C ASP A 265 -24.33 20.25 -14.23
N PHE A 266 -24.53 19.15 -13.52
CA PHE A 266 -23.90 17.89 -13.85
C PHE A 266 -24.29 17.40 -15.26
N ALA A 267 -25.54 17.52 -15.64
CA ALA A 267 -26.01 17.14 -16.96
C ALA A 267 -25.40 18.00 -18.09
N ARG A 268 -25.10 19.27 -17.82
CA ARG A 268 -24.52 20.19 -18.82
C ARG A 268 -23.01 20.15 -18.88
N THR A 269 -22.35 20.16 -17.70
CA THR A 269 -20.90 20.34 -17.58
C THR A 269 -20.35 19.50 -16.44
N PRO A 270 -20.31 18.15 -16.55
CA PRO A 270 -20.04 17.25 -15.43
C PRO A 270 -18.65 17.42 -14.80
N PHE A 271 -17.71 17.97 -15.54
CA PHE A 271 -16.33 18.16 -15.08
C PHE A 271 -16.04 19.58 -14.57
N LEU A 272 -16.92 20.54 -14.81
CA LEU A 272 -16.78 21.88 -14.27
C LEU A 272 -17.11 21.89 -12.76
N ARG A 273 -16.40 22.70 -12.00
CA ARG A 273 -16.65 22.92 -10.57
C ARG A 273 -16.95 24.39 -10.31
N TYR A 274 -17.78 24.63 -9.28
CA TYR A 274 -18.16 25.98 -8.91
C TYR A 274 -16.96 26.81 -8.46
N VAL A 275 -16.95 28.09 -8.83
CA VAL A 275 -15.91 29.05 -8.45
C VAL A 275 -15.72 29.13 -6.92
N GLY A 276 -16.80 28.91 -6.15
CA GLY A 276 -16.72 28.87 -4.68
C GLY A 276 -15.74 27.82 -4.13
N SER A 277 -15.53 26.73 -4.87
CA SER A 277 -14.58 25.66 -4.49
C SER A 277 -13.15 25.85 -5.01
N GLN A 278 -12.85 26.95 -5.69
CA GLN A 278 -11.51 27.18 -6.29
C GLN A 278 -10.36 27.27 -5.26
N LYS A 279 -10.69 27.51 -3.99
CA LYS A 279 -9.72 27.54 -2.87
C LYS A 279 -9.68 26.25 -2.07
N ASP A 280 -10.48 25.26 -2.44
CA ASP A 280 -10.47 23.97 -1.77
C ASP A 280 -9.08 23.33 -1.94
N HIS A 281 -8.45 23.01 -0.81
CA HIS A 281 -7.09 22.54 -0.79
C HIS A 281 -6.83 21.60 0.40
N LEU A 282 -6.21 20.48 0.13
CA LEU A 282 -5.83 19.50 1.12
C LEU A 282 -4.32 19.31 1.12
N THR A 283 -3.71 19.44 2.28
CA THR A 283 -2.32 19.04 2.52
C THR A 283 -2.29 17.99 3.61
N THR A 284 -1.61 16.87 3.36
CA THR A 284 -1.37 15.83 4.37
C THR A 284 0.08 15.46 4.48
N ARG A 285 0.49 14.98 5.65
CA ARG A 285 1.79 14.34 5.91
C ARG A 285 1.58 13.18 6.86
N HIS A 286 2.15 12.05 6.53
CA HIS A 286 2.12 10.84 7.35
C HIS A 286 3.54 10.32 7.56
N THR A 287 3.89 10.01 8.81
CA THR A 287 5.15 9.35 9.13
C THR A 287 4.85 8.07 9.92
N GLN A 288 5.53 7.00 9.56
CA GLN A 288 5.36 5.69 10.18
C GLN A 288 6.71 5.09 10.58
N TRP A 289 6.78 4.59 11.81
CA TRP A 289 7.88 3.78 12.33
C TRP A 289 7.31 2.48 12.84
N VAL A 290 7.80 1.36 12.32
CA VAL A 290 7.38 0.02 12.75
C VAL A 290 8.60 -0.83 12.99
N GLY A 291 8.78 -1.28 14.23
CA GLY A 291 9.76 -2.30 14.61
C GLY A 291 9.07 -3.65 14.79
N THR A 292 9.52 -4.66 14.07
CA THR A 292 9.03 -6.03 14.20
C THR A 292 10.16 -6.91 14.74
N TYR A 293 10.00 -7.39 15.95
CA TYR A 293 10.93 -8.37 16.54
C TYR A 293 10.34 -9.77 16.47
N LEU A 294 11.10 -10.70 15.91
CA LEU A 294 10.75 -12.10 15.81
C LEU A 294 11.78 -12.94 16.58
N LEU A 295 11.28 -13.76 17.48
CA LEU A 295 12.05 -14.79 18.17
C LEU A 295 11.51 -16.16 17.79
N GLN A 296 12.32 -16.96 17.10
CA GLN A 296 11.99 -18.31 16.71
C GLN A 296 12.81 -19.31 17.57
N PHE A 297 12.17 -19.94 18.55
CA PHE A 297 12.77 -20.94 19.41
C PHE A 297 12.90 -22.29 18.70
N SER A 298 11.89 -22.63 17.88
CA SER A 298 11.84 -23.88 17.13
C SER A 298 10.91 -23.72 15.91
N ASN A 299 10.77 -24.77 15.12
CA ASN A 299 9.79 -24.78 14.02
C ASN A 299 8.32 -24.68 14.51
N ARG A 300 8.07 -24.97 15.80
CA ARG A 300 6.72 -24.97 16.40
C ARG A 300 6.45 -23.76 17.28
N LEU A 301 7.50 -23.10 17.82
CA LEU A 301 7.35 -22.00 18.76
C LEU A 301 8.02 -20.73 18.23
N LYS A 302 7.20 -19.75 17.92
CA LYS A 302 7.60 -18.42 17.44
C LYS A 302 6.92 -17.36 18.27
N PHE A 303 7.65 -16.29 18.56
CA PHE A 303 7.13 -15.11 19.25
C PHE A 303 7.39 -13.88 18.38
N THR A 304 6.36 -13.10 18.12
CA THR A 304 6.45 -11.88 17.32
C THR A 304 5.92 -10.70 18.12
N THR A 305 6.67 -9.61 18.13
CA THR A 305 6.26 -8.34 18.76
C THR A 305 6.39 -7.22 17.76
N HIS A 306 5.38 -6.37 17.72
CA HIS A 306 5.37 -5.16 16.91
C HIS A 306 5.39 -3.93 17.81
N PHE A 307 6.26 -2.97 17.48
CA PHE A 307 6.29 -1.64 18.04
C PHE A 307 5.99 -0.67 16.90
N TYR A 308 5.08 0.26 17.08
CA TYR A 308 4.79 1.22 16.02
C TYR A 308 4.50 2.60 16.57
N TYR A 309 4.82 3.60 15.74
CA TYR A 309 4.54 5.00 15.98
C TYR A 309 4.15 5.66 14.67
N ASN A 310 2.96 6.24 14.63
CA ASN A 310 2.43 6.93 13.47
C ASN A 310 2.12 8.38 13.82
N THR A 311 2.52 9.30 12.95
CA THR A 311 2.08 10.70 13.03
C THR A 311 1.31 11.06 11.77
N PHE A 312 0.32 11.91 11.92
CA PHE A 312 -0.46 12.38 10.79
C PHE A 312 -0.80 13.86 10.96
N PHE A 313 -0.51 14.64 9.94
CA PHE A 313 -0.93 16.03 9.80
C PHE A 313 -1.91 16.14 8.65
N ARG A 314 -2.99 16.89 8.82
CA ARG A 314 -3.95 17.23 7.78
C ARG A 314 -4.39 18.68 7.93
N ASN A 315 -4.30 19.41 6.83
CA ASN A 315 -4.97 20.70 6.66
C ASN A 315 -5.89 20.60 5.45
N TRP A 316 -7.18 20.71 5.68
CA TRP A 316 -8.18 20.66 4.61
C TRP A 316 -9.02 21.93 4.67
N TYR A 317 -8.69 22.89 3.83
CA TYR A 317 -9.52 24.04 3.56
C TYR A 317 -10.53 23.69 2.47
N LYS A 318 -11.83 23.81 2.75
CA LYS A 318 -12.87 23.41 1.81
C LYS A 318 -14.14 24.21 1.98
N LEU A 319 -14.87 24.44 0.89
CA LEU A 319 -16.26 24.84 0.92
C LEU A 319 -17.09 23.61 1.33
N GLU A 320 -17.81 23.65 2.44
CA GLU A 320 -18.53 22.49 2.95
C GLU A 320 -19.94 22.37 2.39
N SER A 321 -20.65 23.49 2.28
CA SER A 321 -22.01 23.53 1.73
C SER A 321 -22.36 24.93 1.24
N VAL A 322 -23.32 24.99 0.33
CA VAL A 322 -23.98 26.22 -0.07
C VAL A 322 -25.45 26.11 0.33
N LYS A 323 -25.95 27.10 1.06
CA LYS A 323 -27.35 27.18 1.46
C LYS A 323 -27.98 28.32 0.70
N TYR A 324 -29.14 28.14 0.18
CA TYR A 324 -29.99 29.15 -0.43
C TYR A 324 -31.00 29.65 0.59
#